data_21376de7173171e306525319abd944c8
#
_entry.id   21376de7173171e306525319abd944c8
#
_cell.length_a   1.000
_cell.length_b   1.000
_cell.length_c   1.000
_cell.angle_alpha   90.00
_cell.angle_beta   90.00
_cell.angle_gamma   90.00
#
_symmetry.space_group_name_H-M   'P 1'
#
loop_
_entity.id
_entity.type
_entity.pdbx_description
1 polymer ?
#
loop_
_entity_poly.entity_id
_entity_poly.type
_entity_poly.pdbx_seq_one_letter_code
_entity_poly.pdbx_strand_id
1 'polypeptide(L)'
;MVRAIKNNKGYIMKTFDDLKFTKHKVTKKAIMASLELKPNVFISVVAGEGMYSTSKKGVRAECTKVEDASSFEVAIIDENLPDDEQQWDVNGWQTREDINKLIIENS
;
A
#
# COMPACT_ATOMS: atom_id res chain seq x y z
N MET A 1 -1.21 18.17 7.50
CA MET A 1 -1.10 17.89 8.94
C MET A 1 -1.54 16.48 9.23
N VAL A 2 -0.70 15.72 9.86
CA VAL A 2 -1.04 14.34 10.20
C VAL A 2 -1.93 14.33 11.43
N ARG A 3 -3.04 13.63 11.34
CA ARG A 3 -3.95 13.48 12.46
C ARG A 3 -3.74 12.09 13.06
N ALA A 4 -3.26 12.03 14.29
CA ALA A 4 -3.14 10.77 15.01
C ALA A 4 -4.51 10.38 15.56
N ILE A 5 -5.02 9.23 15.13
CA ILE A 5 -6.28 8.67 15.61
C ILE A 5 -5.95 7.44 16.44
N LYS A 6 -6.38 7.44 17.69
CA LYS A 6 -6.20 6.28 18.58
C LYS A 6 -7.39 5.36 18.48
N ASN A 7 -7.10 4.05 18.40
CA ASN A 7 -8.15 3.06 18.50
C ASN A 7 -8.49 2.79 19.98
N ASN A 8 -9.45 1.90 20.24
CA ASN A 8 -9.91 1.58 21.59
C ASN A 8 -8.83 1.00 22.50
N LYS A 9 -7.72 0.53 21.93
CA LYS A 9 -6.60 -0.04 22.70
C LYS A 9 -5.49 0.98 22.94
N GLY A 10 -5.69 2.24 22.55
CA GLY A 10 -4.72 3.30 22.71
C GLY A 10 -3.63 3.36 21.64
N TYR A 11 -3.69 2.50 20.63
CA TYR A 11 -2.74 2.54 19.52
C TYR A 11 -3.09 3.65 18.53
N ILE A 12 -2.06 4.28 17.95
CA ILE A 12 -2.23 5.26 16.89
C ILE A 12 -2.58 4.51 15.60
N MET A 13 -3.72 4.84 15.01
CA MET A 13 -4.13 4.24 13.74
C MET A 13 -3.35 4.89 12.60
N LYS A 14 -2.85 4.04 11.72
CA LYS A 14 -2.14 4.46 10.50
C LYS A 14 -3.14 4.69 9.37
N THR A 15 -2.74 5.52 8.41
CA THR A 15 -3.55 5.83 7.23
C THR A 15 -2.68 5.80 5.98
N PHE A 16 -3.29 5.99 4.83
CA PHE A 16 -2.57 6.13 3.57
C PHE A 16 -1.45 7.17 3.65
N ASP A 17 -1.68 8.26 4.40
CA ASP A 17 -0.69 9.34 4.52
C ASP A 17 0.59 8.92 5.24
N ASP A 18 0.57 7.80 5.96
CA ASP A 18 1.76 7.26 6.62
C ASP A 18 2.66 6.48 5.66
N LEU A 19 2.18 6.19 4.46
CA LEU A 19 2.98 5.52 3.44
C LEU A 19 4.01 6.49 2.88
N LYS A 20 5.28 6.07 2.86
CA LYS A 20 6.40 6.85 2.31
C LYS A 20 6.80 6.24 0.98
N PHE A 21 6.32 6.84 -0.10
CA PHE A 21 6.59 6.33 -1.43
C PHE A 21 8.01 6.67 -1.88
N THR A 22 8.67 5.67 -2.43
CA THR A 22 10.00 5.79 -3.03
C THR A 22 9.99 5.14 -4.39
N LYS A 23 11.05 5.35 -5.16
CA LYS A 23 11.19 4.71 -6.46
C LYS A 23 11.26 3.19 -6.29
N HIS A 24 10.53 2.45 -7.12
CA HIS A 24 10.56 0.99 -7.09
C HIS A 24 11.98 0.48 -7.38
N LYS A 25 12.42 -0.53 -6.62
CA LYS A 25 13.80 -1.03 -6.69
C LYS A 25 14.12 -1.73 -8.01
N VAL A 26 13.12 -2.35 -8.62
CA VAL A 26 13.29 -3.15 -9.84
C VAL A 26 12.76 -2.41 -11.05
N THR A 27 11.56 -1.89 -10.97
CA THR A 27 10.88 -1.21 -12.07
C THR A 27 11.09 0.29 -11.97
N LYS A 28 11.89 0.86 -12.88
CA LYS A 28 12.29 2.27 -12.82
C LYS A 28 11.13 3.25 -12.98
N LYS A 29 10.04 2.83 -13.59
CA LYS A 29 8.87 3.68 -13.88
C LYS A 29 7.71 3.41 -12.92
N ALA A 30 8.03 3.04 -11.70
CA ALA A 30 7.06 2.75 -10.67
C ALA A 30 7.52 3.27 -9.31
N ILE A 31 6.57 3.40 -8.40
CA ILE A 31 6.80 3.81 -7.02
C ILE A 31 6.31 2.71 -6.08
N MET A 32 6.85 2.69 -4.87
CA MET A 32 6.50 1.71 -3.87
C MET A 32 6.52 2.31 -2.47
N ALA A 33 5.69 1.75 -1.59
CA ALA A 33 5.70 2.05 -0.17
C ALA A 33 5.28 0.80 0.59
N SER A 34 5.75 0.67 1.82
CA SER A 34 5.26 -0.36 2.72
C SER A 34 5.11 0.21 4.12
N LEU A 35 4.25 -0.40 4.91
CA LEU A 35 3.94 0.07 6.25
C LEU A 35 3.60 -1.14 7.11
N GLU A 36 4.24 -1.22 8.27
CA GLU A 36 3.89 -2.24 9.26
C GLU A 36 2.61 -1.81 9.98
N LEU A 37 1.58 -2.66 9.96
CA LEU A 37 0.28 -2.35 10.53
C LEU A 37 0.14 -2.88 11.96
N LYS A 38 0.73 -4.04 12.21
CA LYS A 38 0.86 -4.66 13.54
C LYS A 38 2.06 -5.61 13.44
N PRO A 39 2.55 -6.19 14.52
CA PRO A 39 3.79 -6.99 14.47
C PRO A 39 3.76 -8.03 13.35
N ASN A 40 4.70 -7.92 12.42
CA ASN A 40 4.91 -8.80 11.28
C ASN A 40 3.77 -8.84 10.26
N VAL A 41 2.90 -7.82 10.26
CA VAL A 41 1.86 -7.66 9.23
C VAL A 41 2.08 -6.33 8.53
N PHE A 42 2.25 -6.39 7.22
CA PHE A 42 2.59 -5.22 6.40
C PHE A 42 1.58 -5.01 5.29
N ILE A 43 1.39 -3.75 4.91
CA ILE A 43 0.74 -3.41 3.65
C ILE A 43 1.84 -2.97 2.68
N SER A 44 1.80 -3.49 1.45
CA SER A 44 2.70 -3.10 0.37
C SER A 44 1.86 -2.44 -0.72
N VAL A 45 2.26 -1.25 -1.14
CA VAL A 45 1.52 -0.46 -2.12
C VAL A 45 2.46 -0.06 -3.24
N VAL A 46 2.09 -0.37 -4.47
CA VAL A 46 2.87 -0.03 -5.66
C VAL A 46 1.98 0.60 -6.72
N ALA A 47 2.58 1.44 -7.56
CA ALA A 47 1.90 2.01 -8.71
C ALA A 47 2.93 2.29 -9.80
N GLY A 48 2.55 2.04 -11.04
CA GLY A 48 3.42 2.35 -12.17
C GLY A 48 3.33 1.36 -13.30
N GLU A 49 4.34 1.40 -14.16
CA GLU A 49 4.37 0.57 -15.36
C GLU A 49 4.34 -0.91 -15.02
N GLY A 50 3.39 -1.62 -15.62
CA GLY A 50 3.20 -3.05 -15.38
C GLY A 50 2.45 -3.41 -14.12
N MET A 51 2.14 -2.44 -13.25
CA MET A 51 1.40 -2.65 -12.02
C MET A 51 -0.11 -2.54 -12.27
N TYR A 52 -0.90 -3.22 -11.43
CA TYR A 52 -2.37 -3.12 -11.48
C TYR A 52 -2.82 -1.81 -10.83
N SER A 53 -2.48 -0.71 -11.51
CA SER A 53 -2.70 0.65 -11.05
C SER A 53 -3.05 1.54 -12.25
N THR A 54 -3.51 2.76 -11.97
CA THR A 54 -3.77 3.76 -13.00
C THR A 54 -3.04 5.05 -12.63
N SER A 55 -2.31 5.60 -13.58
CA SER A 55 -1.63 6.88 -13.44
C SER A 55 -2.18 7.90 -14.43
N LYS A 56 -1.67 9.12 -14.38
CA LYS A 56 -2.03 10.18 -15.34
C LYS A 56 -1.81 9.78 -16.79
N LYS A 57 -0.88 8.86 -17.04
CA LYS A 57 -0.56 8.40 -18.41
C LYS A 57 -1.41 7.22 -18.85
N GLY A 58 -2.21 6.66 -17.97
CA GLY A 58 -3.13 5.58 -18.29
C GLY A 58 -3.07 4.38 -17.36
N VAL A 59 -3.81 3.35 -17.74
CA VAL A 59 -3.87 2.10 -17.01
C VAL A 59 -2.55 1.36 -17.15
N ARG A 60 -1.98 0.91 -16.03
CA ARG A 60 -0.70 0.19 -15.94
C ARG A 60 0.47 0.97 -16.53
N ALA A 61 0.33 2.30 -16.62
CA ALA A 61 1.36 3.19 -17.17
C ALA A 61 2.30 3.68 -16.06
N GLU A 62 3.40 4.31 -16.49
CA GLU A 62 4.43 4.76 -15.55
C GLU A 62 3.89 5.74 -14.51
N CYS A 63 4.48 5.69 -13.33
CA CYS A 63 4.19 6.57 -12.22
C CYS A 63 5.51 6.92 -11.54
N THR A 64 5.81 8.20 -11.42
CA THR A 64 7.06 8.66 -10.82
C THR A 64 6.88 9.31 -9.46
N LYS A 65 5.65 9.69 -9.13
CA LYS A 65 5.31 10.27 -7.82
C LYS A 65 3.87 9.91 -7.47
N VAL A 66 3.57 9.91 -6.17
CA VAL A 66 2.27 9.45 -5.66
C VAL A 66 1.10 10.26 -6.18
N GLU A 67 1.30 11.56 -6.41
CA GLU A 67 0.26 12.45 -6.93
C GLU A 67 -0.22 12.05 -8.34
N ASP A 68 0.61 11.33 -9.09
CA ASP A 68 0.27 10.89 -10.43
C ASP A 68 -0.61 9.64 -10.45
N ALA A 69 -0.71 8.92 -9.33
CA ALA A 69 -1.50 7.71 -9.26
C ALA A 69 -2.92 7.99 -8.76
N SER A 70 -3.91 7.46 -9.48
CA SER A 70 -5.32 7.49 -9.06
C SER A 70 -5.72 6.17 -8.40
N SER A 71 -5.00 5.09 -8.68
CA SER A 71 -5.22 3.81 -8.02
C SER A 71 -3.91 3.04 -7.94
N PHE A 72 -3.87 2.05 -7.08
CA PHE A 72 -2.65 1.35 -6.67
C PHE A 72 -2.88 -0.16 -6.63
N GLU A 73 -1.80 -0.91 -6.79
CA GLU A 73 -1.77 -2.34 -6.53
C GLU A 73 -1.34 -2.54 -5.08
N VAL A 74 -2.09 -3.34 -4.32
CA VAL A 74 -1.92 -3.47 -2.87
C VAL A 74 -1.82 -4.94 -2.48
N ALA A 75 -0.89 -5.26 -1.59
CA ALA A 75 -0.79 -6.59 -0.98
C ALA A 75 -0.70 -6.46 0.54
N ILE A 76 -1.40 -7.34 1.24
CA ILE A 76 -1.25 -7.52 2.68
C ILE A 76 -0.34 -8.73 2.89
N ILE A 77 0.72 -8.55 3.65
CA ILE A 77 1.73 -9.57 3.88
C ILE A 77 1.75 -9.88 5.38
N ASP A 78 1.39 -11.12 5.74
CA ASP A 78 1.40 -11.58 7.12
C ASP A 78 2.57 -12.55 7.33
N GLU A 79 3.66 -12.06 7.90
CA GLU A 79 4.86 -12.85 8.15
C GLU A 79 4.75 -13.75 9.39
N ASN A 80 3.62 -13.68 10.10
CA ASN A 80 3.36 -14.59 11.23
C ASN A 80 2.95 -15.98 10.75
N LEU A 81 2.48 -16.09 9.51
CA LEU A 81 2.09 -17.37 8.93
C LEU A 81 3.33 -18.17 8.51
N PRO A 82 3.29 -19.51 8.62
CA PRO A 82 4.34 -20.36 8.06
C PRO A 82 4.52 -20.13 6.55
N ASP A 83 5.72 -20.34 6.04
CA ASP A 83 6.04 -20.07 4.63
C ASP A 83 5.09 -20.78 3.66
N ASP A 84 4.67 -22.01 3.99
CA ASP A 84 3.75 -22.78 3.16
C ASP A 84 2.30 -22.28 3.23
N GLU A 85 1.98 -21.42 4.19
CA GLU A 85 0.65 -20.83 4.35
C GLU A 85 0.63 -19.35 3.98
N GLN A 86 1.78 -18.75 3.68
CA GLN A 86 1.84 -17.35 3.28
C GLN A 86 1.23 -17.17 1.90
N GLN A 87 0.16 -16.41 1.85
CA GLN A 87 -0.48 -16.02 0.61
C GLN A 87 -0.45 -14.51 0.51
N TRP A 88 0.06 -14.02 -0.60
CA TRP A 88 0.04 -12.59 -0.90
C TRP A 88 -1.29 -12.29 -1.55
N ASP A 89 -2.19 -11.73 -0.77
CA ASP A 89 -3.49 -11.31 -1.27
C ASP A 89 -3.31 -9.96 -1.98
N VAL A 90 -3.18 -10.03 -3.29
CA VAL A 90 -2.90 -8.86 -4.13
C VAL A 90 -4.19 -8.34 -4.73
N ASN A 91 -4.47 -7.07 -4.49
CA ASN A 91 -5.64 -6.37 -5.02
C ASN A 91 -5.19 -5.22 -5.93
N GLY A 92 -5.68 -5.23 -7.15
CA GLY A 92 -5.40 -4.17 -8.11
C GLY A 92 -6.38 -3.00 -8.01
N TRP A 93 -5.96 -1.86 -8.56
CA TRP A 93 -6.78 -0.66 -8.74
C TRP A 93 -7.48 -0.18 -7.47
N GLN A 94 -6.76 -0.21 -6.36
CA GLN A 94 -7.25 0.27 -5.08
C GLN A 94 -7.06 1.78 -4.97
N THR A 95 -8.12 2.48 -4.58
CA THR A 95 -8.06 3.92 -4.33
C THR A 95 -7.43 4.19 -2.96
N ARG A 96 -7.12 5.45 -2.67
CA ARG A 96 -6.62 5.84 -1.35
C ARG A 96 -7.62 5.49 -0.25
N GLU A 97 -8.90 5.63 -0.53
CA GLU A 97 -9.97 5.27 0.39
C GLU A 97 -10.02 3.77 0.64
N ASP A 98 -9.87 2.95 -0.41
CA ASP A 98 -9.81 1.50 -0.29
C ASP A 98 -8.60 1.07 0.55
N ILE A 99 -7.46 1.74 0.35
CA ILE A 99 -6.24 1.46 1.11
C ILE A 99 -6.43 1.79 2.58
N ASN A 100 -7.09 2.90 2.90
CA ASN A 100 -7.41 3.23 4.29
C ASN A 100 -8.25 2.14 4.95
N LYS A 101 -9.22 1.58 4.24
CA LYS A 101 -10.03 0.46 4.75
C LYS A 101 -9.17 -0.77 5.04
N LEU A 102 -8.28 -1.12 4.11
CA LEU A 102 -7.38 -2.25 4.30
C LEU A 102 -6.45 -2.05 5.49
N ILE A 103 -5.94 -0.84 5.69
CA ILE A 103 -5.11 -0.50 6.84
C ILE A 103 -5.88 -0.71 8.14
N ILE A 104 -7.11 -0.21 8.22
CA ILE A 104 -7.95 -0.35 9.40
C ILE A 104 -8.26 -1.82 9.69
N GLU A 105 -8.63 -2.58 8.67
CA GLU A 105 -8.99 -3.99 8.82
C GLU A 105 -7.83 -4.87 9.27
N ASN A 106 -6.61 -4.47 8.96
CA ASN A 106 -5.40 -5.27 9.23
C ASN A 106 -4.50 -4.68 10.32
N SER A 107 -4.95 -3.68 11.00
CA SER A 107 -4.19 -3.04 12.08
C SER A 107 -4.45 -3.67 13.45
#